data_0b3f8b403fa4df0747b2d9e1948f904c
#
_entry.id   0b3f8b403fa4df0747b2d9e1948f904c
#
_cell.length_a   1.000
_cell.length_b   1.000
_cell.length_c   1.000
_cell.angle_alpha   90.00
_cell.angle_beta   90.00
_cell.angle_gamma   90.00
#
_symmetry.space_group_name_H-M   'P 1'
#
loop_
_entity.id
_entity.type
_entity.pdbx_description
1 polymer ?
#
loop_
_entity_poly.entity_id
_entity_poly.type
_entity_poly.pdbx_seq_one_letter_code
_entity_poly.pdbx_strand_id
1 'polypeptide(L)'
;YNNEVGVPLTIFRIEEHHQAAIIEMGMNHFGELDRIAKAVRPNIGVISNVGVAHIEFLGSREGILKAKCEMLAHLEKDGVAILNADNDMLQTLEGKLPQKIRWFGVEHKKDFYADEIAQVGLEKTACTIHTPIGNVRVNIPIPGVHMVLNALSAAAVGVELGLTPEQVKAGIEGFRATKNRMSIETTKDGITILNDVYNSNPVSCKASLDILA
;
A
#
# COMPACT_ATOMS: atom_id res chain seq x y z
N TYR A 1 -7.37 -8.94 10.71
CA TYR A 1 -8.59 -8.36 11.35
C TYR A 1 -8.95 -7.03 10.71
N ASN A 2 -9.27 -7.05 9.39
CA ASN A 2 -9.54 -5.85 8.58
C ASN A 2 -11.03 -5.68 8.21
N ASN A 3 -11.93 -6.32 8.96
CA ASN A 3 -13.38 -6.30 8.76
C ASN A 3 -14.12 -5.52 9.85
N GLU A 4 -15.44 -5.46 9.78
CA GLU A 4 -16.33 -4.74 10.70
C GLU A 4 -16.22 -5.15 12.17
N VAL A 5 -15.69 -6.34 12.46
CA VAL A 5 -15.42 -6.80 13.84
C VAL A 5 -13.96 -6.54 14.23
N GLY A 6 -13.03 -6.86 13.34
CA GLY A 6 -11.61 -6.78 13.65
C GLY A 6 -11.07 -5.36 13.75
N VAL A 7 -11.59 -4.43 12.94
CA VAL A 7 -11.15 -3.02 12.99
C VAL A 7 -11.51 -2.34 14.31
N PRO A 8 -12.75 -2.43 14.83
CA PRO A 8 -13.07 -1.91 16.17
C PRO A 8 -12.17 -2.49 17.27
N LEU A 9 -11.90 -3.80 17.23
CA LEU A 9 -10.99 -4.43 18.19
C LEU A 9 -9.55 -3.89 18.08
N THR A 10 -9.12 -3.49 16.89
CA THR A 10 -7.83 -2.83 16.70
C THR A 10 -7.85 -1.40 17.26
N ILE A 11 -8.92 -0.65 17.04
CA ILE A 11 -9.09 0.70 17.57
C ILE A 11 -9.02 0.70 19.11
N PHE A 12 -9.62 -0.28 19.79
CA PHE A 12 -9.55 -0.40 21.24
C PHE A 12 -8.15 -0.68 21.81
N ARG A 13 -7.16 -0.96 20.94
CA ARG A 13 -5.75 -1.08 21.35
C ARG A 13 -4.97 0.24 21.25
N ILE A 14 -5.61 1.31 20.77
CA ILE A 14 -4.96 2.62 20.67
C ILE A 14 -4.95 3.23 22.09
N GLU A 15 -3.75 3.60 22.53
CA GLU A 15 -3.48 4.20 23.83
C GLU A 15 -2.83 5.56 23.65
N GLU A 16 -2.78 6.39 24.69
CA GLU A 16 -2.27 7.77 24.62
C GLU A 16 -0.82 7.90 24.15
N HIS A 17 0.00 6.87 24.34
CA HIS A 17 1.39 6.87 23.88
C HIS A 17 1.57 6.60 22.38
N HIS A 18 0.53 6.13 21.68
CA HIS A 18 0.60 5.90 20.24
C HIS A 18 0.56 7.21 19.48
N GLN A 19 1.53 7.43 18.60
CA GLN A 19 1.63 8.63 17.76
C GLN A 19 0.88 8.49 16.44
N ALA A 20 0.74 7.27 15.94
CA ALA A 20 0.02 6.95 14.71
C ALA A 20 -0.61 5.55 14.81
N ALA A 21 -1.72 5.36 14.11
CA ALA A 21 -2.36 4.06 13.93
C ALA A 21 -2.54 3.79 12.44
N ILE A 22 -2.10 2.61 12.00
CA ILE A 22 -2.30 2.15 10.62
C ILE A 22 -3.35 1.06 10.65
N ILE A 23 -4.50 1.34 10.06
CA ILE A 23 -5.67 0.45 10.07
C ILE A 23 -5.91 -0.06 8.65
N GLU A 24 -5.67 -1.34 8.41
CA GLU A 24 -6.09 -2.00 7.19
C GLU A 24 -7.59 -2.23 7.21
N MET A 25 -8.29 -1.83 6.13
CA MET A 25 -9.72 -2.00 5.96
C MET A 25 -9.99 -2.83 4.71
N GLY A 26 -10.63 -3.99 4.89
CA GLY A 26 -11.05 -4.88 3.81
C GLY A 26 -12.54 -4.75 3.51
N MET A 27 -12.94 -5.14 2.31
CA MET A 27 -14.34 -5.16 1.90
C MET A 27 -14.61 -6.28 0.89
N ASN A 28 -15.82 -6.81 0.91
CA ASN A 28 -16.38 -7.69 -0.11
C ASN A 28 -17.60 -7.04 -0.77
N HIS A 29 -18.35 -6.19 -0.07
CA HIS A 29 -19.58 -5.57 -0.53
C HIS A 29 -19.57 -4.07 -0.34
N PHE A 30 -20.47 -3.38 -1.06
CA PHE A 30 -20.73 -1.96 -0.84
C PHE A 30 -21.21 -1.68 0.58
N GLY A 31 -20.81 -0.53 1.14
CA GLY A 31 -21.17 -0.07 2.46
C GLY A 31 -20.33 -0.65 3.61
N GLU A 32 -19.46 -1.63 3.36
CA GLU A 32 -18.59 -2.17 4.41
C GLU A 32 -17.49 -1.15 4.78
N LEU A 33 -16.81 -0.58 3.78
CA LEU A 33 -15.82 0.46 4.04
C LEU A 33 -16.43 1.76 4.57
N ASP A 34 -17.66 2.09 4.17
CA ASP A 34 -18.39 3.22 4.75
C ASP A 34 -18.55 3.07 6.27
N ARG A 35 -19.03 1.90 6.72
CA ARG A 35 -19.22 1.63 8.16
C ARG A 35 -17.92 1.59 8.94
N ILE A 36 -16.89 0.93 8.37
CA ILE A 36 -15.58 0.82 9.02
C ILE A 36 -14.93 2.20 9.12
N ALA A 37 -14.87 2.93 8.02
CA ALA A 37 -14.22 4.24 7.95
C ALA A 37 -14.91 5.30 8.81
N LYS A 38 -16.23 5.22 8.97
CA LYS A 38 -16.99 6.06 9.90
C LYS A 38 -16.55 5.89 11.35
N ALA A 39 -16.13 4.68 11.74
CA ALA A 39 -15.59 4.42 13.07
C ALA A 39 -14.13 4.84 13.20
N VAL A 40 -13.34 4.65 12.13
CA VAL A 40 -11.89 4.98 12.11
C VAL A 40 -11.65 6.48 12.01
N ARG A 41 -12.41 7.20 11.16
CA ARG A 41 -12.24 8.62 10.85
C ARG A 41 -10.79 8.96 10.48
N PRO A 42 -10.27 8.42 9.37
CA PRO A 42 -8.86 8.51 9.07
C PRO A 42 -8.44 9.93 8.69
N ASN A 43 -7.22 10.33 9.05
CA ASN A 43 -6.59 11.55 8.56
C ASN A 43 -5.96 11.34 7.17
N ILE A 44 -5.50 10.11 6.91
CA ILE A 44 -4.88 9.72 5.65
C ILE A 44 -5.56 8.46 5.14
N GLY A 45 -6.07 8.49 3.92
CA GLY A 45 -6.65 7.35 3.23
C GLY A 45 -5.75 6.89 2.10
N VAL A 46 -5.33 5.62 2.10
CA VAL A 46 -4.46 5.05 1.07
C VAL A 46 -5.24 4.04 0.24
N ILE A 47 -5.25 4.20 -1.08
CA ILE A 47 -5.74 3.18 -2.01
C ILE A 47 -4.58 2.77 -2.93
N SER A 48 -4.04 1.59 -2.67
CA SER A 48 -2.85 1.11 -3.38
C SER A 48 -3.16 0.59 -4.78
N ASN A 49 -4.32 -0.03 -4.97
CA ASN A 49 -4.69 -0.62 -6.25
C ASN A 49 -6.20 -0.88 -6.38
N VAL A 50 -6.71 -0.85 -7.61
CA VAL A 50 -8.04 -1.31 -8.02
C VAL A 50 -7.84 -2.39 -9.08
N GLY A 51 -7.73 -3.63 -8.62
CA GLY A 51 -7.61 -4.82 -9.45
C GLY A 51 -8.97 -5.46 -9.75
N VAL A 52 -8.99 -6.80 -9.77
CA VAL A 52 -10.18 -7.63 -10.05
C VAL A 52 -10.65 -8.44 -8.82
N ALA A 53 -9.97 -8.31 -7.69
CA ALA A 53 -10.38 -8.98 -6.46
C ALA A 53 -11.78 -8.52 -6.04
N HIS A 54 -12.64 -9.45 -5.62
CA HIS A 54 -14.05 -9.22 -5.23
C HIS A 54 -14.98 -8.76 -6.36
N ILE A 55 -14.57 -8.90 -7.64
CA ILE A 55 -15.38 -8.48 -8.78
C ILE A 55 -16.72 -9.23 -8.87
N GLU A 56 -16.78 -10.45 -8.35
CA GLU A 56 -18.00 -11.27 -8.26
C GLU A 56 -19.08 -10.62 -7.40
N PHE A 57 -18.72 -9.84 -6.37
CA PHE A 57 -19.64 -9.14 -5.48
C PHE A 57 -19.91 -7.70 -5.90
N LEU A 58 -18.95 -7.06 -6.56
CA LEU A 58 -18.98 -5.64 -6.90
C LEU A 58 -19.26 -5.37 -8.39
N GLY A 59 -19.34 -6.42 -9.20
CA GLY A 59 -19.80 -6.44 -10.59
C GLY A 59 -18.76 -5.97 -11.61
N SER A 60 -17.95 -4.96 -11.30
CA SER A 60 -16.96 -4.40 -12.21
C SER A 60 -15.79 -3.74 -11.46
N ARG A 61 -14.73 -3.33 -12.18
CA ARG A 61 -13.63 -2.54 -11.60
C ARG A 61 -14.10 -1.16 -11.14
N GLU A 62 -15.07 -0.57 -11.80
CA GLU A 62 -15.72 0.68 -11.37
C GLU A 62 -16.46 0.47 -10.05
N GLY A 63 -17.14 -0.68 -9.89
CA GLY A 63 -17.76 -1.06 -8.63
C GLY A 63 -16.75 -1.22 -7.49
N ILE A 64 -15.59 -1.84 -7.78
CA ILE A 64 -14.49 -1.96 -6.81
C ILE A 64 -13.94 -0.57 -6.46
N LEU A 65 -13.71 0.30 -7.43
CA LEU A 65 -13.29 1.68 -7.20
C LEU A 65 -14.27 2.41 -6.29
N LYS A 66 -15.57 2.34 -6.62
CA LYS A 66 -16.63 2.98 -5.84
C LYS A 66 -16.62 2.48 -4.39
N ALA A 67 -16.55 1.17 -4.17
CA ALA A 67 -16.49 0.60 -2.82
C ALA A 67 -15.25 1.07 -2.06
N LYS A 68 -14.06 1.07 -2.68
CA LYS A 68 -12.83 1.59 -2.05
C LYS A 68 -12.91 3.08 -1.72
N CYS A 69 -13.58 3.88 -2.54
CA CYS A 69 -13.75 5.30 -2.31
C CYS A 69 -14.72 5.62 -1.15
N GLU A 70 -15.52 4.68 -0.67
CA GLU A 70 -16.36 4.88 0.51
C GLU A 70 -15.55 5.34 1.73
N MET A 71 -14.32 4.84 1.88
CA MET A 71 -13.40 5.27 2.93
C MET A 71 -13.07 6.78 2.83
N LEU A 72 -12.90 7.30 1.63
CA LEU A 72 -12.49 8.68 1.41
C LEU A 72 -13.56 9.69 1.86
N ALA A 73 -14.83 9.28 1.89
CA ALA A 73 -15.93 10.11 2.39
C ALA A 73 -15.84 10.39 3.91
N HIS A 74 -15.07 9.59 4.63
CA HIS A 74 -14.89 9.69 6.08
C HIS A 74 -13.51 10.23 6.49
N LEU A 75 -12.71 10.71 5.52
CA LEU A 75 -11.50 11.44 5.85
C LEU A 75 -11.84 12.70 6.66
N GLU A 76 -11.00 13.02 7.64
CA GLU A 76 -11.11 14.29 8.37
C GLU A 76 -11.03 15.48 7.40
N LYS A 77 -11.49 16.66 7.84
CA LYS A 77 -11.65 17.85 7.00
C LYS A 77 -10.39 18.21 6.20
N ASP A 78 -9.23 18.08 6.83
CA ASP A 78 -7.92 18.38 6.21
C ASP A 78 -7.19 17.07 5.79
N GLY A 79 -7.95 15.99 5.65
CA GLY A 79 -7.44 14.67 5.32
C GLY A 79 -6.89 14.57 3.90
N VAL A 80 -5.97 13.64 3.72
CA VAL A 80 -5.25 13.43 2.46
C VAL A 80 -5.56 12.05 1.88
N ALA A 81 -5.90 12.00 0.60
CA ALA A 81 -6.00 10.76 -0.17
C ALA A 81 -4.66 10.47 -0.84
N ILE A 82 -4.07 9.31 -0.57
CA ILE A 82 -2.83 8.84 -1.21
C ILE A 82 -3.21 7.75 -2.21
N LEU A 83 -2.99 8.00 -3.50
CA LEU A 83 -3.49 7.18 -4.59
C LEU A 83 -2.35 6.76 -5.54
N ASN A 84 -2.44 5.53 -6.05
CA ASN A 84 -1.49 5.00 -7.04
C ASN A 84 -1.75 5.61 -8.42
N ALA A 85 -0.79 6.39 -8.92
CA ALA A 85 -0.83 7.02 -10.24
C ALA A 85 -0.68 6.02 -11.41
N ASP A 86 -0.15 4.82 -11.16
CA ASP A 86 0.00 3.78 -12.18
C ASP A 86 -1.26 2.92 -12.33
N ASN A 87 -2.29 3.15 -11.50
CA ASN A 87 -3.56 2.46 -11.60
C ASN A 87 -4.57 3.30 -12.40
N ASP A 88 -4.99 2.78 -13.55
CA ASP A 88 -5.93 3.42 -14.49
C ASP A 88 -7.25 3.85 -13.85
N MET A 89 -7.80 3.02 -12.96
CA MET A 89 -9.04 3.34 -12.26
C MET A 89 -8.87 4.48 -11.27
N LEU A 90 -7.77 4.51 -10.51
CA LEU A 90 -7.49 5.58 -9.56
C LEU A 90 -7.20 6.90 -10.24
N GLN A 91 -6.56 6.91 -11.43
CA GLN A 91 -6.36 8.13 -12.22
C GLN A 91 -7.67 8.84 -12.56
N THR A 92 -8.78 8.10 -12.70
CA THR A 92 -10.10 8.69 -12.98
C THR A 92 -10.61 9.61 -11.87
N LEU A 93 -10.01 9.56 -10.67
CA LEU A 93 -10.36 10.39 -9.52
C LEU A 93 -9.69 11.77 -9.54
N GLU A 94 -8.75 12.01 -10.45
CA GLU A 94 -8.06 13.30 -10.55
C GLU A 94 -9.05 14.45 -10.79
N GLY A 95 -8.99 15.45 -9.91
CA GLY A 95 -9.90 16.59 -9.95
C GLY A 95 -11.34 16.31 -9.52
N LYS A 96 -11.68 15.10 -9.07
CA LYS A 96 -13.04 14.71 -8.67
C LYS A 96 -13.24 14.55 -7.16
N LEU A 97 -12.17 14.51 -6.38
CA LEU A 97 -12.25 14.38 -4.93
C LEU A 97 -12.13 15.77 -4.27
N PRO A 98 -12.89 16.03 -3.21
CA PRO A 98 -12.75 17.26 -2.43
C PRO A 98 -11.49 17.30 -1.56
N GLN A 99 -10.90 16.13 -1.28
CA GLN A 99 -9.69 15.99 -0.48
C GLN A 99 -8.45 16.34 -1.28
N LYS A 100 -7.39 16.75 -0.58
CA LYS A 100 -6.04 16.83 -1.15
C LYS A 100 -5.61 15.45 -1.59
N ILE A 101 -5.18 15.31 -2.84
CA ILE A 101 -4.64 14.06 -3.37
C ILE A 101 -3.11 14.15 -3.37
N ARG A 102 -2.47 13.06 -2.97
CA ARG A 102 -1.06 12.76 -3.19
C ARG A 102 -0.94 11.51 -4.05
N TRP A 103 -0.20 11.63 -5.12
CA TRP A 103 -0.01 10.56 -6.07
C TRP A 103 1.33 9.87 -5.87
N PHE A 104 1.34 8.54 -5.92
CA PHE A 104 2.57 7.77 -5.99
C PHE A 104 2.56 6.84 -7.21
N GLY A 105 3.74 6.60 -7.82
CA GLY A 105 3.85 5.72 -8.98
C GLY A 105 5.30 5.55 -9.43
N VAL A 106 5.53 4.57 -10.28
CA VAL A 106 6.81 4.31 -10.93
C VAL A 106 6.77 4.79 -12.38
N GLU A 107 5.67 4.48 -13.09
CA GLU A 107 5.47 4.87 -14.49
C GLU A 107 5.02 6.33 -14.61
N HIS A 108 4.06 6.73 -13.77
CA HIS A 108 3.53 8.09 -13.72
C HIS A 108 4.18 8.87 -12.58
N LYS A 109 5.28 9.55 -12.89
CA LYS A 109 6.08 10.33 -11.92
C LYS A 109 5.33 11.60 -11.52
N LYS A 110 4.61 11.54 -10.39
CA LYS A 110 3.89 12.67 -9.78
C LYS A 110 4.55 13.09 -8.45
N ASP A 111 3.80 13.17 -7.34
CA ASP A 111 4.32 13.67 -6.06
C ASP A 111 5.40 12.75 -5.45
N PHE A 112 5.17 11.44 -5.52
CA PHE A 112 6.09 10.41 -5.01
C PHE A 112 6.36 9.40 -6.11
N TYR A 113 7.61 9.26 -6.50
CA TYR A 113 7.97 8.30 -7.55
C TYR A 113 9.34 7.68 -7.27
N ALA A 114 9.63 6.60 -7.98
CA ALA A 114 10.94 5.95 -7.89
C ALA A 114 11.57 5.82 -9.27
N ASP A 115 12.89 5.89 -9.29
CA ASP A 115 13.72 5.53 -10.44
C ASP A 115 14.98 4.77 -10.01
N GLU A 116 15.86 4.48 -10.96
CA GLU A 116 17.05 3.66 -10.73
C GLU A 116 16.71 2.34 -10.02
N ILE A 117 15.57 1.73 -10.39
CA ILE A 117 15.07 0.50 -9.76
C ILE A 117 15.93 -0.67 -10.25
N ALA A 118 16.51 -1.39 -9.30
CA ALA A 118 17.32 -2.57 -9.55
C ALA A 118 17.01 -3.68 -8.55
N GLN A 119 16.59 -4.83 -9.03
CA GLN A 119 16.48 -6.03 -8.21
C GLN A 119 17.88 -6.58 -7.93
N VAL A 120 18.18 -6.87 -6.67
CA VAL A 120 19.47 -7.42 -6.24
C VAL A 120 19.22 -8.84 -5.74
N GLY A 121 19.32 -9.79 -6.65
CA GLY A 121 18.98 -11.18 -6.39
C GLY A 121 17.57 -11.35 -5.85
N LEU A 122 17.38 -12.30 -4.96
CA LEU A 122 16.12 -12.53 -4.25
C LEU A 122 16.04 -11.77 -2.89
N GLU A 123 17.04 -10.94 -2.57
CA GLU A 123 17.14 -10.36 -1.23
C GLU A 123 16.45 -9.00 -1.12
N LYS A 124 16.56 -8.16 -2.15
CA LYS A 124 16.10 -6.78 -2.08
C LYS A 124 15.87 -6.14 -3.45
N THR A 125 15.15 -5.02 -3.41
CA THR A 125 15.05 -4.09 -4.53
C THR A 125 15.63 -2.75 -4.11
N ALA A 126 16.61 -2.23 -4.84
CA ALA A 126 17.18 -0.90 -4.63
C ALA A 126 16.51 0.11 -5.55
N CYS A 127 16.21 1.32 -5.06
CA CYS A 127 15.67 2.40 -5.89
C CYS A 127 15.97 3.76 -5.25
N THR A 128 15.85 4.82 -6.04
CA THR A 128 15.82 6.20 -5.53
C THR A 128 14.36 6.65 -5.43
N ILE A 129 13.90 6.95 -4.21
CA ILE A 129 12.57 7.52 -3.96
C ILE A 129 12.67 9.04 -3.99
N HIS A 130 11.83 9.66 -4.80
CA HIS A 130 11.65 11.10 -4.92
C HIS A 130 10.38 11.50 -4.16
N THR A 131 10.51 12.51 -3.31
CA THR A 131 9.41 13.07 -2.52
C THR A 131 9.38 14.59 -2.65
N PRO A 132 8.28 15.28 -2.32
CA PRO A 132 8.22 16.76 -2.34
C PRO A 132 9.23 17.45 -1.42
N ILE A 133 9.82 16.72 -0.47
CA ILE A 133 10.74 17.27 0.53
C ILE A 133 12.19 16.79 0.37
N GLY A 134 12.49 16.01 -0.65
CA GLY A 134 13.83 15.50 -0.95
C GLY A 134 13.83 14.07 -1.46
N ASN A 135 14.99 13.63 -1.92
CA ASN A 135 15.19 12.31 -2.52
C ASN A 135 16.02 11.43 -1.59
N VAL A 136 15.78 10.13 -1.64
CA VAL A 136 16.54 9.18 -0.81
C VAL A 136 16.74 7.85 -1.53
N ARG A 137 17.98 7.34 -1.50
CA ARG A 137 18.29 6.00 -1.98
C ARG A 137 17.93 4.97 -0.92
N VAL A 138 17.12 3.97 -1.28
CA VAL A 138 16.63 2.95 -0.37
C VAL A 138 16.92 1.53 -0.89
N ASN A 139 17.06 0.58 0.06
CA ASN A 139 17.09 -0.84 -0.19
C ASN A 139 15.85 -1.47 0.46
N ILE A 140 14.86 -1.79 -0.34
CA ILE A 140 13.64 -2.47 0.10
C ILE A 140 14.00 -3.94 0.33
N PRO A 141 13.87 -4.50 1.55
CA PRO A 141 14.37 -5.85 1.88
C PRO A 141 13.42 -6.96 1.38
N ILE A 142 12.85 -6.77 0.21
CA ILE A 142 12.01 -7.71 -0.54
C ILE A 142 12.21 -7.44 -2.02
N PRO A 143 12.32 -8.47 -2.88
CA PRO A 143 12.45 -8.30 -4.32
C PRO A 143 11.11 -7.92 -4.98
N GLY A 144 11.19 -7.27 -6.14
CA GLY A 144 10.08 -7.00 -7.03
C GLY A 144 9.62 -5.55 -7.10
N VAL A 145 9.27 -5.10 -8.31
CA VAL A 145 8.84 -3.71 -8.58
C VAL A 145 7.55 -3.35 -7.84
N HIS A 146 6.64 -4.30 -7.63
CA HIS A 146 5.42 -4.06 -6.85
C HIS A 146 5.71 -3.66 -5.39
N MET A 147 6.86 -4.07 -4.84
CA MET A 147 7.30 -3.64 -3.52
C MET A 147 7.79 -2.19 -3.51
N VAL A 148 8.25 -1.69 -4.66
CA VAL A 148 8.57 -0.26 -4.82
C VAL A 148 7.31 0.59 -4.69
N LEU A 149 6.19 0.17 -5.31
CA LEU A 149 4.90 0.87 -5.16
C LEU A 149 4.42 0.89 -3.70
N ASN A 150 4.60 -0.22 -2.98
CA ASN A 150 4.28 -0.27 -1.55
C ASN A 150 5.18 0.67 -0.73
N ALA A 151 6.48 0.70 -1.03
CA ALA A 151 7.43 1.61 -0.38
C ALA A 151 7.10 3.08 -0.68
N LEU A 152 6.69 3.41 -1.91
CA LEU A 152 6.25 4.76 -2.28
C LEU A 152 4.99 5.18 -1.52
N SER A 153 4.02 4.29 -1.37
CA SER A 153 2.83 4.58 -0.56
C SER A 153 3.18 4.82 0.92
N ALA A 154 4.11 4.03 1.47
CA ALA A 154 4.62 4.22 2.84
C ALA A 154 5.41 5.54 2.98
N ALA A 155 6.23 5.89 1.98
CA ALA A 155 6.93 7.17 1.94
C ALA A 155 5.96 8.35 1.93
N ALA A 156 4.88 8.26 1.13
CA ALA A 156 3.86 9.30 1.07
C ALA A 156 3.16 9.49 2.43
N VAL A 157 2.79 8.39 3.09
CA VAL A 157 2.22 8.46 4.46
C VAL A 157 3.22 9.07 5.43
N GLY A 158 4.48 8.62 5.41
CA GLY A 158 5.53 9.13 6.30
C GLY A 158 5.74 10.64 6.15
N VAL A 159 5.82 11.13 4.91
CA VAL A 159 6.00 12.57 4.63
C VAL A 159 4.78 13.38 5.08
N GLU A 160 3.55 12.90 4.85
CA GLU A 160 2.34 13.59 5.33
C GLU A 160 2.23 13.56 6.87
N LEU A 161 2.90 12.62 7.55
CA LEU A 161 3.08 12.61 9.01
C LEU A 161 4.28 13.43 9.51
N GLY A 162 5.01 14.09 8.62
CA GLY A 162 6.14 14.96 8.96
C GLY A 162 7.48 14.25 9.12
N LEU A 163 7.63 13.03 8.64
CA LEU A 163 8.93 12.35 8.65
C LEU A 163 9.88 12.93 7.60
N THR A 164 11.17 12.96 7.94
CA THR A 164 12.23 13.34 6.99
C THR A 164 12.51 12.19 6.00
N PRO A 165 13.16 12.47 4.84
CA PRO A 165 13.57 11.43 3.91
C PRO A 165 14.41 10.32 4.55
N GLU A 166 15.29 10.66 5.50
CA GLU A 166 16.14 9.71 6.23
C GLU A 166 15.31 8.80 7.14
N GLN A 167 14.29 9.35 7.80
CA GLN A 167 13.36 8.56 8.63
C GLN A 167 12.50 7.63 7.77
N VAL A 168 12.03 8.10 6.62
CA VAL A 168 11.33 7.29 5.62
C VAL A 168 12.22 6.14 5.15
N LYS A 169 13.47 6.42 4.79
CA LYS A 169 14.48 5.40 4.45
C LYS A 169 14.62 4.36 5.56
N ALA A 170 14.85 4.81 6.78
CA ALA A 170 15.05 3.91 7.92
C ALA A 170 13.83 3.00 8.13
N GLY A 171 12.61 3.53 7.98
CA GLY A 171 11.37 2.76 8.05
C GLY A 171 11.26 1.71 6.94
N ILE A 172 11.53 2.07 5.69
CA ILE A 172 11.48 1.17 4.56
C ILE A 172 12.55 0.06 4.68
N GLU A 173 13.79 0.41 4.97
CA GLU A 173 14.89 -0.55 5.12
C GLU A 173 14.74 -1.44 6.38
N GLY A 174 14.04 -0.94 7.39
CA GLY A 174 13.69 -1.68 8.59
C GLY A 174 12.53 -2.66 8.44
N PHE A 175 11.83 -2.66 7.31
CA PHE A 175 10.70 -3.55 7.06
C PHE A 175 11.10 -5.03 7.21
N ARG A 176 10.16 -5.82 7.73
CA ARG A 176 10.30 -7.29 7.81
C ARG A 176 9.03 -7.92 7.22
N ALA A 177 9.23 -8.80 6.25
CA ALA A 177 8.14 -9.54 5.65
C ALA A 177 7.37 -10.35 6.71
N THR A 178 6.07 -10.33 6.64
CA THR A 178 5.24 -11.22 7.44
C THR A 178 5.24 -12.62 6.84
N LYS A 179 5.04 -13.64 7.68
CA LYS A 179 4.98 -15.03 7.25
C LYS A 179 3.96 -15.20 6.10
N ASN A 180 4.33 -16.00 5.08
CA ASN A 180 3.52 -16.26 3.89
C ASN A 180 3.24 -15.04 2.99
N ARG A 181 4.00 -13.95 3.14
CA ARG A 181 3.97 -12.76 2.29
C ARG A 181 5.36 -12.54 1.70
N MET A 182 5.62 -13.07 0.51
CA MET A 182 6.89 -12.97 -0.20
C MET A 182 8.10 -13.33 0.71
N SER A 183 7.94 -14.32 1.60
CA SER A 183 9.03 -14.78 2.43
C SER A 183 9.92 -15.74 1.64
N ILE A 184 11.23 -15.55 1.75
CA ILE A 184 12.21 -16.39 1.08
C ILE A 184 12.91 -17.26 2.13
N GLU A 185 12.87 -18.56 1.91
CA GLU A 185 13.41 -19.55 2.81
C GLU A 185 14.33 -20.50 2.02
N THR A 186 15.45 -20.89 2.59
CA THR A 186 16.33 -21.91 1.99
C THR A 186 16.30 -23.18 2.82
N THR A 187 15.97 -24.30 2.19
CA THR A 187 15.98 -25.60 2.85
C THR A 187 17.39 -26.05 3.16
N LYS A 188 17.52 -27.09 4.00
CA LYS A 188 18.84 -27.70 4.34
C LYS A 188 19.54 -28.26 3.11
N ASP A 189 18.82 -28.66 2.09
CA ASP A 189 19.32 -29.19 0.82
C ASP A 189 19.63 -28.12 -0.21
N GLY A 190 19.58 -26.83 0.17
CA GLY A 190 19.89 -25.69 -0.69
C GLY A 190 18.77 -25.27 -1.64
N ILE A 191 17.55 -25.78 -1.47
CA ILE A 191 16.39 -25.35 -2.28
C ILE A 191 15.87 -24.02 -1.75
N THR A 192 15.79 -23.03 -2.61
CA THR A 192 15.17 -21.73 -2.27
C THR A 192 13.67 -21.79 -2.54
N ILE A 193 12.87 -21.44 -1.53
CA ILE A 193 11.41 -21.38 -1.57
C ILE A 193 10.99 -19.93 -1.46
N LEU A 194 10.27 -19.43 -2.46
CA LEU A 194 9.56 -18.15 -2.40
C LEU A 194 8.13 -18.41 -1.96
N ASN A 195 7.79 -18.00 -0.74
CA ASN A 195 6.50 -18.29 -0.12
C ASN A 195 5.63 -17.05 -0.09
N ASP A 196 4.59 -17.03 -0.94
CA ASP A 196 3.59 -15.94 -1.05
C ASP A 196 2.16 -16.52 -1.08
N VAL A 197 1.87 -17.48 -0.21
CA VAL A 197 0.64 -18.29 -0.22
C VAL A 197 -0.51 -17.72 0.62
N TYR A 198 -0.34 -16.57 1.26
CA TYR A 198 -1.39 -16.01 2.12
C TYR A 198 -2.68 -15.74 1.34
N ASN A 199 -2.59 -15.13 0.16
CA ASN A 199 -3.69 -14.91 -0.76
C ASN A 199 -3.12 -14.76 -2.17
N SER A 200 -3.72 -15.40 -3.14
CA SER A 200 -3.22 -15.40 -4.52
C SER A 200 -4.31 -15.05 -5.52
N ASN A 201 -3.92 -14.28 -6.51
CA ASN A 201 -4.68 -13.97 -7.70
C ASN A 201 -3.74 -13.95 -8.91
N PRO A 202 -4.25 -13.93 -10.16
CA PRO A 202 -3.37 -13.98 -11.35
C PRO A 202 -2.28 -12.91 -11.37
N VAL A 203 -2.56 -11.70 -10.91
CA VAL A 203 -1.61 -10.58 -10.91
C VAL A 203 -0.50 -10.82 -9.87
N SER A 204 -0.85 -11.19 -8.64
CA SER A 204 0.15 -11.45 -7.59
C SER A 204 0.98 -12.70 -7.90
N CYS A 205 0.36 -13.74 -8.46
CA CYS A 205 1.07 -14.94 -8.89
C CYS A 205 2.10 -14.62 -9.99
N LYS A 206 1.71 -13.82 -10.99
CA LYS A 206 2.65 -13.35 -12.02
C LYS A 206 3.80 -12.57 -11.41
N ALA A 207 3.52 -11.64 -10.51
CA ALA A 207 4.57 -10.85 -9.84
C ALA A 207 5.58 -11.73 -9.08
N SER A 208 5.10 -12.80 -8.41
CA SER A 208 5.97 -13.77 -7.73
C SER A 208 6.81 -14.58 -8.72
N LEU A 209 6.26 -14.96 -9.87
CA LEU A 209 6.99 -15.66 -10.94
C LEU A 209 8.03 -14.77 -11.62
N ASP A 210 7.72 -13.50 -11.87
CA ASP A 210 8.64 -12.53 -12.46
C ASP A 210 9.88 -12.30 -11.59
N ILE A 211 9.82 -12.54 -10.28
CA ILE A 211 10.97 -12.46 -9.37
C ILE A 211 11.92 -13.65 -9.55
N LEU A 212 11.38 -14.81 -9.93
CA LEU A 212 12.16 -16.04 -10.10
C LEU A 212 12.81 -16.17 -11.49
N ALA A 213 12.34 -15.37 -12.46
CA ALA A 213 12.81 -15.37 -13.85
C ALA A 213 14.11 -14.57 -13.99
#